data_8f15cdabe136228a912236e995d76281
#
_entry.id   8f15cdabe136228a912236e995d76281
#
_cell.length_a   1.000
_cell.length_b   1.000
_cell.length_c   1.000
_cell.angle_alpha   90.00
_cell.angle_beta   90.00
_cell.angle_gamma   90.00
#
_symmetry.space_group_name_H-M   'P 1'
#
loop_
_entity.id
_entity.type
_entity.pdbx_description
1 polymer ?
#
loop_
_entity_poly.entity_id
_entity_poly.type
_entity_poly.pdbx_seq_one_letter_code
_entity_poly.pdbx_strand_id
1 'polypeptide(L)'
;MNINLRTFTAPTFEKIRAYSDNGEIRFVANDLLELFEANTEYDNLSEICSDVDEIGLILDNRKHLAKVVGDYGVRDIAMDSRRCDSAKLLMWIRSEVEPAVKEDWVINTFIDTCFGDADDDEKDGVRAVLESLAKLGKRG
;
A
#
# COMPACT_ATOMS: atom_id res chain seq x y z
N MET A 1 -7.83 9.83 -11.94
CA MET A 1 -7.27 9.56 -10.61
C MET A 1 -5.97 8.77 -10.79
N ASN A 2 -4.85 9.37 -10.39
CA ASN A 2 -3.56 8.70 -10.49
C ASN A 2 -3.30 7.90 -9.22
N ILE A 3 -3.45 6.58 -9.32
CA ILE A 3 -3.14 5.67 -8.22
C ILE A 3 -1.66 5.32 -8.32
N ASN A 4 -0.91 5.71 -7.29
CA ASN A 4 0.53 5.44 -7.20
C ASN A 4 0.75 4.12 -6.47
N LEU A 5 0.65 3.04 -7.22
CA LEU A 5 0.79 1.70 -6.68
C LEU A 5 2.26 1.40 -6.40
N ARG A 6 2.57 1.05 -5.16
CA ARG A 6 3.93 0.72 -4.73
C ARG A 6 4.00 -0.75 -4.31
N THR A 7 5.07 -1.43 -4.72
CA THR A 7 5.30 -2.84 -4.39
C THR A 7 6.28 -2.96 -3.23
N PHE A 8 5.94 -3.80 -2.26
CA PHE A 8 6.79 -4.11 -1.11
C PHE A 8 7.08 -5.60 -1.07
N THR A 9 8.32 -5.95 -0.77
CA THR A 9 8.73 -7.35 -0.63
C THR A 9 8.78 -7.72 0.84
N ALA A 10 7.99 -8.73 1.22
CA ALA A 10 7.95 -9.24 2.59
C ALA A 10 9.25 -9.99 2.94
N PRO A 11 9.53 -10.19 4.25
CA PRO A 11 10.68 -11.02 4.66
C PRO A 11 10.64 -12.45 4.11
N THR A 12 9.46 -12.93 3.74
CA THR A 12 9.24 -14.25 3.14
C THR A 12 9.30 -14.24 1.62
N PHE A 13 9.70 -13.10 1.02
CA PHE A 13 9.87 -12.85 -0.42
C PHE A 13 8.57 -12.70 -1.23
N GLU A 14 7.40 -12.86 -0.65
CA GLU A 14 6.14 -12.52 -1.31
C GLU A 14 6.05 -11.00 -1.47
N LYS A 15 5.35 -10.57 -2.49
CA LYS A 15 5.19 -9.14 -2.80
C LYS A 15 3.75 -8.71 -2.57
N ILE A 16 3.59 -7.54 -1.96
CA ILE A 16 2.28 -6.89 -1.83
C ILE A 16 2.33 -5.49 -2.43
N ARG A 17 1.19 -5.04 -2.93
CA ARG A 17 1.04 -3.71 -3.52
C ARG A 17 0.07 -2.89 -2.69
N ALA A 18 0.43 -1.63 -2.48
CA ALA A 18 -0.36 -0.70 -1.69
C ALA A 18 -0.27 0.69 -2.28
N TYR A 19 -1.25 1.53 -1.96
CA TYR A 19 -1.29 2.92 -2.38
C TYR A 19 -2.03 3.77 -1.35
N SER A 20 -1.90 5.09 -1.48
CA SER A 20 -2.64 6.02 -0.65
C SER A 20 -3.83 6.58 -1.42
N ASP A 21 -5.00 6.56 -0.79
CA ASP A 21 -6.22 7.19 -1.29
C ASP A 21 -6.60 8.30 -0.32
N ASN A 22 -6.23 9.55 -0.65
CA ASN A 22 -6.47 10.73 0.18
C ASN A 22 -5.99 10.57 1.64
N GLY A 23 -4.83 9.96 1.83
CA GLY A 23 -4.26 9.72 3.15
C GLY A 23 -4.65 8.39 3.78
N GLU A 24 -5.61 7.69 3.20
CA GLU A 24 -5.95 6.33 3.63
C GLU A 24 -5.16 5.31 2.83
N ILE A 25 -4.63 4.30 3.50
CA ILE A 25 -3.83 3.27 2.84
C ILE A 25 -4.76 2.17 2.35
N ARG A 26 -4.59 1.78 1.08
CA ARG A 26 -5.32 0.67 0.48
C ARG A 26 -4.33 -0.39 -0.01
N PHE A 27 -4.70 -1.64 0.15
CA PHE A 27 -3.88 -2.80 -0.22
C PHE A 27 -4.62 -3.62 -1.27
N VAL A 28 -3.88 -4.15 -2.23
CA VAL A 28 -4.43 -5.10 -3.20
C VAL A 28 -4.74 -6.40 -2.45
N ALA A 29 -6.03 -6.74 -2.38
CA ALA A 29 -6.49 -7.85 -1.54
C ALA A 29 -5.90 -9.20 -1.94
N ASN A 30 -5.78 -9.47 -3.23
CA ASN A 30 -5.23 -10.73 -3.71
C ASN A 30 -3.81 -10.97 -3.21
N ASP A 31 -3.01 -9.91 -3.15
CA ASP A 31 -1.63 -9.99 -2.64
C ASP A 31 -1.61 -10.39 -1.16
N LEU A 32 -2.54 -9.83 -0.38
CA LEU A 32 -2.66 -10.15 1.05
C LEU A 32 -3.15 -11.59 1.27
N LEU A 33 -4.11 -12.04 0.47
CA LEU A 33 -4.60 -13.41 0.57
C LEU A 33 -3.48 -14.43 0.32
N GLU A 34 -2.60 -14.14 -0.64
CA GLU A 34 -1.44 -14.97 -0.92
C GLU A 34 -0.39 -14.88 0.18
N LEU A 35 -0.06 -13.66 0.64
CA LEU A 35 0.94 -13.43 1.69
C LEU A 35 0.58 -14.18 2.97
N PHE A 36 -0.65 -14.05 3.43
CA PHE A 36 -1.13 -14.65 4.67
C PHE A 36 -1.60 -16.10 4.50
N GLU A 37 -1.64 -16.61 3.28
CA GLU A 37 -2.23 -17.94 3.00
C GLU A 37 -3.60 -18.06 3.67
N ALA A 38 -4.47 -17.10 3.37
CA ALA A 38 -5.78 -17.00 4.00
C ALA A 38 -6.68 -18.18 3.65
N ASN A 39 -7.57 -18.53 4.58
CA ASN A 39 -8.57 -19.57 4.36
C ASN A 39 -9.65 -19.14 3.35
N THR A 40 -9.97 -17.85 3.33
CA THR A 40 -11.02 -17.29 2.47
C THR A 40 -10.47 -17.03 1.07
N GLU A 41 -11.26 -17.41 0.07
CA GLU A 41 -10.94 -17.17 -1.33
C GLU A 41 -11.25 -15.72 -1.72
N TYR A 42 -10.62 -15.26 -2.79
CA TYR A 42 -10.77 -13.90 -3.32
C TYR A 42 -12.24 -13.51 -3.54
N ASP A 43 -13.04 -14.41 -4.13
CA ASP A 43 -14.44 -14.12 -4.43
C ASP A 43 -15.31 -13.99 -3.17
N ASN A 44 -14.87 -14.54 -2.06
CA ASN A 44 -15.59 -14.54 -0.79
C ASN A 44 -15.02 -13.54 0.23
N LEU A 45 -14.16 -12.62 -0.23
CA LEU A 45 -13.45 -11.67 0.63
C LEU A 45 -14.39 -10.85 1.51
N SER A 46 -15.55 -10.46 1.00
CA SER A 46 -16.54 -9.67 1.75
C SER A 46 -17.15 -10.43 2.95
N GLU A 47 -16.96 -11.74 3.04
CA GLU A 47 -17.41 -12.52 4.21
C GLU A 47 -16.58 -12.22 5.45
N ILE A 48 -15.29 -11.84 5.28
CA ILE A 48 -14.39 -11.58 6.40
C ILE A 48 -13.99 -10.10 6.52
N CYS A 49 -14.11 -9.31 5.45
CA CYS A 49 -13.71 -7.90 5.41
C CYS A 49 -14.92 -7.01 5.15
N SER A 50 -15.06 -5.94 5.91
CA SER A 50 -16.12 -4.94 5.74
C SER A 50 -15.71 -3.77 4.86
N ASP A 51 -14.40 -3.56 4.66
CA ASP A 51 -13.85 -2.41 3.95
C ASP A 51 -13.36 -2.74 2.53
N VAL A 52 -13.95 -3.76 1.92
CA VAL A 52 -13.61 -4.16 0.53
C VAL A 52 -14.18 -3.16 -0.45
N ASP A 53 -13.35 -2.72 -1.38
CA ASP A 53 -13.75 -1.87 -2.50
C ASP A 53 -13.19 -2.45 -3.80
N GLU A 54 -13.75 -2.07 -4.94
CA GLU A 54 -13.24 -2.47 -6.24
C GLU A 54 -12.75 -1.24 -6.99
N ILE A 55 -11.55 -1.32 -7.54
CA ILE A 55 -10.97 -0.24 -8.33
C ILE A 55 -10.40 -0.79 -9.64
N GLY A 56 -10.31 0.10 -10.65
CA GLY A 56 -9.60 -0.22 -11.87
C GLY A 56 -8.12 0.07 -11.69
N LEU A 57 -7.29 -0.95 -11.83
CA LEU A 57 -5.83 -0.83 -11.78
C LEU A 57 -5.24 -1.17 -13.13
N ILE A 58 -4.17 -0.47 -13.50
CA ILE A 58 -3.37 -0.82 -14.66
C ILE A 58 -2.22 -1.70 -14.17
N LEU A 59 -2.33 -2.99 -14.48
CA LEU A 59 -1.33 -4.00 -14.16
C LEU A 59 -0.85 -4.63 -15.48
N ASP A 60 0.47 -4.66 -15.69
CA ASP A 60 1.06 -5.22 -16.91
C ASP A 60 0.47 -4.61 -18.20
N ASN A 61 0.27 -3.29 -18.20
CA ASN A 61 -0.32 -2.51 -19.30
C ASN A 61 -1.78 -2.85 -19.63
N ARG A 62 -2.48 -3.55 -18.72
CA ARG A 62 -3.90 -3.88 -18.86
C ARG A 62 -4.68 -3.33 -17.69
N LYS A 63 -5.89 -2.85 -17.98
CA LYS A 63 -6.81 -2.40 -16.94
C LYS A 63 -7.53 -3.61 -16.35
N HIS A 64 -7.40 -3.80 -15.04
CA HIS A 64 -8.06 -4.85 -14.29
C HIS A 64 -8.91 -4.26 -13.19
N LEU A 65 -10.07 -4.87 -12.93
CA LEU A 65 -10.81 -4.61 -11.71
C LEU A 65 -10.15 -5.41 -10.59
N ALA A 66 -9.77 -4.73 -9.53
CA ALA A 66 -9.12 -5.36 -8.38
C ALA A 66 -9.85 -5.01 -7.10
N LYS A 67 -9.99 -5.99 -6.22
CA LYS A 67 -10.49 -5.74 -4.87
C LYS A 67 -9.35 -5.19 -4.03
N VAL A 68 -9.66 -4.15 -3.26
CA VAL A 68 -8.71 -3.52 -2.34
C VAL A 68 -9.35 -3.45 -0.97
N VAL A 69 -8.52 -3.45 0.06
CA VAL A 69 -8.95 -3.35 1.45
C VAL A 69 -8.15 -2.27 2.17
N GLY A 70 -8.72 -1.72 3.23
CA GLY A 70 -8.04 -0.77 4.10
C GLY A 70 -7.42 -1.46 5.31
N ASP A 71 -7.20 -0.67 6.34
CA ASP A 71 -6.55 -1.10 7.58
C ASP A 71 -7.26 -2.27 8.27
N TYR A 72 -8.59 -2.21 8.35
CA TYR A 72 -9.38 -3.27 8.96
C TYR A 72 -9.33 -4.57 8.14
N GLY A 73 -9.35 -4.46 6.82
CA GLY A 73 -9.29 -5.63 5.93
C GLY A 73 -7.96 -6.37 6.03
N VAL A 74 -6.85 -5.64 6.18
CA VAL A 74 -5.54 -6.25 6.42
C VAL A 74 -5.56 -7.10 7.68
N ARG A 75 -6.10 -6.56 8.77
CA ARG A 75 -6.23 -7.28 10.04
C ARG A 75 -7.11 -8.51 9.89
N ASP A 76 -8.26 -8.36 9.23
CA ASP A 76 -9.21 -9.45 9.05
C ASP A 76 -8.61 -10.60 8.24
N ILE A 77 -7.85 -10.29 7.19
CA ILE A 77 -7.14 -11.29 6.39
C ILE A 77 -6.04 -11.96 7.22
N ALA A 78 -5.29 -11.18 7.99
CA ALA A 78 -4.25 -11.72 8.87
C ALA A 78 -4.82 -12.69 9.90
N MET A 79 -6.01 -12.40 10.45
CA MET A 79 -6.69 -13.29 11.39
C MET A 79 -7.22 -14.57 10.74
N ASP A 80 -7.49 -14.54 9.44
CA ASP A 80 -7.94 -15.70 8.65
C ASP A 80 -6.77 -16.53 8.11
N SER A 81 -5.54 -16.18 8.45
CA SER A 81 -4.31 -16.82 7.96
C SER A 81 -4.14 -18.24 8.49
N ARG A 82 -3.60 -19.11 7.62
CA ARG A 82 -3.15 -20.46 8.00
C ARG A 82 -1.72 -20.47 8.51
N ARG A 83 -1.02 -19.33 8.41
CA ARG A 83 0.40 -19.23 8.77
C ARG A 83 0.55 -18.97 10.27
N CYS A 84 1.52 -19.64 10.87
CA CYS A 84 1.85 -19.39 12.29
C CYS A 84 2.59 -18.06 12.49
N ASP A 85 3.17 -17.48 11.43
CA ASP A 85 3.90 -16.20 11.47
C ASP A 85 3.06 -14.99 11.07
N SER A 86 1.73 -15.14 10.99
CA SER A 86 0.84 -14.07 10.54
C SER A 86 0.96 -12.79 11.36
N ALA A 87 1.15 -12.90 12.68
CA ALA A 87 1.34 -11.73 13.53
C ALA A 87 2.61 -10.96 13.18
N LYS A 88 3.69 -11.64 12.85
CA LYS A 88 4.95 -11.02 12.43
C LYS A 88 4.78 -10.31 11.08
N LEU A 89 4.06 -10.91 10.14
CA LEU A 89 3.76 -10.30 8.86
C LEU A 89 2.89 -9.06 9.02
N LEU A 90 1.89 -9.13 9.89
CA LEU A 90 1.05 -7.96 10.18
C LEU A 90 1.89 -6.83 10.78
N MET A 91 2.78 -7.12 11.71
CA MET A 91 3.69 -6.13 12.28
C MET A 91 4.62 -5.54 11.23
N TRP A 92 5.10 -6.34 10.29
CA TRP A 92 5.91 -5.85 9.18
C TRP A 92 5.12 -4.83 8.33
N ILE A 93 3.87 -5.14 8.02
CA ILE A 93 2.99 -4.21 7.27
C ILE A 93 2.83 -2.90 8.06
N ARG A 94 2.55 -2.97 9.36
CA ARG A 94 2.33 -1.80 10.22
C ARG A 94 3.58 -0.95 10.38
N SER A 95 4.76 -1.57 10.46
CA SER A 95 6.02 -0.88 10.74
C SER A 95 6.77 -0.42 9.50
N GLU A 96 6.64 -1.11 8.37
CA GLU A 96 7.42 -0.84 7.16
C GLU A 96 6.56 -0.35 6.00
N VAL A 97 5.44 -1.00 5.74
CA VAL A 97 4.62 -0.71 4.55
C VAL A 97 3.78 0.55 4.76
N GLU A 98 2.99 0.60 5.83
CA GLU A 98 2.09 1.73 6.09
C GLU A 98 2.82 3.06 6.23
N PRO A 99 3.93 3.16 6.98
CA PRO A 99 4.66 4.42 7.08
C PRO A 99 5.22 4.89 5.74
N ALA A 100 5.72 3.96 4.91
CA ALA A 100 6.26 4.28 3.60
C ALA A 100 5.18 4.84 2.66
N VAL A 101 3.99 4.25 2.66
CA VAL A 101 2.87 4.72 1.84
C VAL A 101 2.39 6.10 2.32
N LYS A 102 2.30 6.31 3.63
CA LYS A 102 1.92 7.61 4.20
C LYS A 102 2.92 8.70 3.85
N GLU A 103 4.20 8.38 3.90
CA GLU A 103 5.28 9.31 3.54
C GLU A 103 5.17 9.73 2.08
N ASP A 104 4.95 8.77 1.18
CA ASP A 104 4.76 9.04 -0.25
C ASP A 104 3.58 10.01 -0.47
N TRP A 105 2.47 9.79 0.24
CA TRP A 105 1.30 10.66 0.13
C TRP A 105 1.59 12.09 0.62
N VAL A 106 2.28 12.23 1.75
CA VAL A 106 2.63 13.53 2.32
C VAL A 106 3.54 14.30 1.35
N ILE A 107 4.56 13.63 0.80
CA ILE A 107 5.49 14.23 -0.15
C ILE A 107 4.75 14.68 -1.41
N ASN A 108 3.92 13.82 -1.99
CA ASN A 108 3.16 14.13 -3.20
C ASN A 108 2.19 15.28 -2.97
N THR A 109 1.49 15.31 -1.82
CA THR A 109 0.55 16.36 -1.47
C THR A 109 1.28 17.71 -1.32
N PHE A 110 2.45 17.70 -0.67
CA PHE A 110 3.27 18.90 -0.51
C PHE A 110 3.72 19.44 -1.88
N ILE A 111 4.20 18.55 -2.76
CA ILE A 111 4.65 18.94 -4.10
C ILE A 111 3.50 19.54 -4.90
N ASP A 112 2.33 18.91 -4.90
CA ASP A 112 1.17 19.39 -5.65
C ASP A 112 0.66 20.73 -5.11
N THR A 113 0.72 20.94 -3.79
CA THR A 113 0.27 22.18 -3.17
C THR A 113 1.25 23.34 -3.41
N CYS A 114 2.54 23.11 -3.25
CA CYS A 114 3.57 24.14 -3.29
C CYS A 114 4.18 24.32 -4.68
N PHE A 115 4.20 23.30 -5.51
CA PHE A 115 4.87 23.27 -6.80
C PHE A 115 3.95 22.76 -7.92
N GLY A 116 2.65 22.99 -7.81
CA GLY A 116 1.67 22.51 -8.78
C GLY A 116 1.91 22.98 -10.21
N ASP A 117 2.52 24.19 -10.36
CA ASP A 117 2.86 24.79 -11.66
C ASP A 117 4.25 24.40 -12.16
N ALA A 118 5.03 23.64 -11.39
CA ALA A 118 6.36 23.20 -11.78
C ALA A 118 6.27 22.07 -12.82
N ASP A 119 7.31 21.94 -13.64
CA ASP A 119 7.39 20.82 -14.58
C ASP A 119 7.74 19.53 -13.83
N ASP A 120 7.66 18.38 -14.54
CA ASP A 120 7.90 17.07 -13.94
C ASP A 120 9.34 16.91 -13.42
N ASP A 121 10.33 17.49 -14.12
CA ASP A 121 11.72 17.42 -13.71
C ASP A 121 11.96 18.17 -12.40
N GLU A 122 11.34 19.34 -12.24
CA GLU A 122 11.42 20.12 -11.01
C GLU A 122 10.75 19.39 -9.84
N LYS A 123 9.59 18.79 -10.07
CA LYS A 123 8.88 17.99 -9.05
C LYS A 123 9.70 16.79 -8.61
N ASP A 124 10.35 16.11 -9.54
CA ASP A 124 11.20 14.95 -9.23
C ASP A 124 12.41 15.37 -8.37
N GLY A 125 13.01 16.51 -8.66
CA GLY A 125 14.10 17.05 -7.87
C GLY A 125 13.68 17.38 -6.44
N VAL A 126 12.53 18.03 -6.27
CA VAL A 126 11.97 18.35 -4.94
C VAL A 126 11.64 17.07 -4.18
N ARG A 127 11.05 16.08 -4.86
CA ARG A 127 10.74 14.78 -4.25
C ARG A 127 11.99 14.10 -3.72
N ALA A 128 13.06 14.06 -4.49
CA ALA A 128 14.32 13.44 -4.08
C ALA A 128 14.88 14.09 -2.81
N VAL A 129 14.83 15.42 -2.72
CA VAL A 129 15.28 16.16 -1.53
C VAL A 129 14.42 15.80 -0.31
N LEU A 130 13.09 15.82 -0.46
CA LEU A 130 12.16 15.50 0.63
C LEU A 130 12.33 14.07 1.14
N GLU A 131 12.52 13.13 0.24
CA GLU A 131 12.78 11.73 0.61
C GLU A 131 14.08 11.57 1.38
N SER A 132 15.13 12.28 0.98
CA SER A 132 16.41 12.28 1.68
C SER A 132 16.27 12.85 3.09
N LEU A 133 15.54 13.95 3.26
CA LEU A 133 15.27 14.54 4.58
C LEU A 133 14.48 13.62 5.48
N ALA A 134 13.49 12.92 4.95
CA ALA A 134 12.69 11.95 5.70
C ALA A 134 13.54 10.80 6.20
N LYS A 135 14.47 10.30 5.39
CA LYS A 135 15.42 9.25 5.79
C LYS A 135 16.34 9.70 6.90
N LEU A 136 16.81 10.95 6.87
CA LEU A 136 17.66 11.51 7.92
C LEU A 136 16.89 11.62 9.24
N GLY A 137 15.62 12.00 9.20
CA GLY A 137 14.78 12.10 10.38
C GLY A 137 14.55 10.78 11.10
N LYS A 138 14.67 9.66 10.41
CA LYS A 138 14.50 8.31 10.99
C LYS A 138 15.74 7.78 11.72
N ARG A 139 16.84 8.48 11.64
CA ARG A 139 18.11 8.09 12.28
C ARG A 139 18.30 8.70 13.67
N GLY A 140 17.27 9.33 14.17
CA GLY A 140 17.31 9.96 15.50
C GLY A 140 17.39 8.99 16.66
#